data_b0bc1360941b485c27128da83ea279f8
#
_entry.id   b0bc1360941b485c27128da83ea279f8
#
_cell.length_a   1.000
_cell.length_b   1.000
_cell.length_c   1.000
_cell.angle_alpha   90.00
_cell.angle_beta   90.00
_cell.angle_gamma   90.00
#
_symmetry.space_group_name_H-M   'P 1'
#
loop_
_entity.id
_entity.type
_entity.pdbx_description
1 polymer ?
#
loop_
_entity_poly.entity_id
_entity_poly.type
_entity_poly.pdbx_seq_one_letter_code
_entity_poly.pdbx_strand_id
1 'polypeptide(L)'
;MWPIYDSCVQLDIPIVAHSGRDLGQTQYSDPRSYQGAYEAFPRLKLIMAHLDNGSWRQTKEVADAFPNALFDTSEITEWHGAPLAPTHEELARLIQDIGSERVILGTDFPWWSPAHCAQGIMDLPILSNSEKEAILGANAARILGI
;
A
#
# COMPACT_ATOMS: atom_id res chain seq x y z
N MET A 1 13.41 6.98 -15.22
CA MET A 1 12.25 7.07 -14.29
C MET A 1 12.01 8.50 -13.79
N TRP A 2 13.05 9.29 -13.44
CA TRP A 2 12.95 10.64 -12.88
C TRP A 2 12.05 11.62 -13.67
N PRO A 3 12.09 11.68 -15.03
CA PRO A 3 11.17 12.54 -15.78
C PRO A 3 9.70 12.18 -15.62
N ILE A 4 9.38 10.88 -15.38
CA ILE A 4 8.01 10.41 -15.12
C ILE A 4 7.55 10.93 -13.76
N TYR A 5 8.39 10.80 -12.73
CA TYR A 5 8.08 11.30 -11.39
C TYR A 5 7.84 12.81 -11.38
N ASP A 6 8.70 13.57 -12.07
CA ASP A 6 8.53 15.01 -12.21
C ASP A 6 7.20 15.37 -12.89
N SER A 7 6.86 14.71 -13.99
CA SER A 7 5.58 14.90 -14.68
C SER A 7 4.38 14.58 -13.80
N CYS A 8 4.45 13.48 -13.02
CA CYS A 8 3.37 13.10 -12.12
C CYS A 8 3.19 14.11 -10.97
N VAL A 9 4.30 14.66 -10.46
CA VAL A 9 4.24 15.73 -9.45
C VAL A 9 3.62 17.00 -10.03
N GLN A 10 3.98 17.38 -11.26
CA GLN A 10 3.43 18.58 -11.92
C GLN A 10 1.94 18.45 -12.23
N LEU A 11 1.50 17.25 -12.60
CA LEU A 11 0.11 16.95 -12.94
C LEU A 11 -0.74 16.50 -11.75
N ASP A 12 -0.14 16.39 -10.57
CA ASP A 12 -0.77 15.85 -9.35
C ASP A 12 -1.35 14.44 -9.52
N ILE A 13 -0.72 13.61 -10.35
CA ILE A 13 -1.14 12.24 -10.66
C ILE A 13 -0.41 11.26 -9.75
N PRO A 14 -1.09 10.35 -9.04
CA PRO A 14 -0.45 9.30 -8.27
C PRO A 14 0.19 8.24 -9.18
N ILE A 15 1.22 7.59 -8.68
CA ILE A 15 1.88 6.43 -9.28
C ILE A 15 1.63 5.23 -8.39
N VAL A 16 1.20 4.12 -8.97
CA VAL A 16 1.21 2.81 -8.30
C VAL A 16 2.49 2.09 -8.71
N ALA A 17 3.25 1.61 -7.74
CA ALA A 17 4.48 0.88 -7.98
C ALA A 17 4.44 -0.46 -7.24
N HIS A 18 4.76 -1.55 -7.94
CA HIS A 18 4.92 -2.85 -7.30
C HIS A 18 5.98 -2.77 -6.21
N SER A 19 5.66 -3.24 -5.02
CA SER A 19 6.56 -3.23 -3.88
C SER A 19 6.48 -4.52 -3.09
N GLY A 20 7.61 -4.90 -2.53
CA GLY A 20 7.70 -6.07 -1.69
C GLY A 20 8.20 -7.33 -2.41
N ARG A 21 8.26 -8.39 -1.66
CA ARG A 21 8.87 -9.65 -2.08
C ARG A 21 7.80 -10.66 -2.41
N ASP A 22 7.74 -11.12 -3.66
CA ASP A 22 7.00 -12.30 -4.06
C ASP A 22 7.71 -13.59 -3.64
N LEU A 23 7.03 -14.74 -3.74
CA LEU A 23 7.61 -16.05 -3.42
C LEU A 23 8.85 -16.39 -4.27
N GLY A 24 9.04 -15.75 -5.42
CA GLY A 24 10.12 -16.03 -6.34
C GLY A 24 11.29 -15.05 -6.36
N GLN A 25 11.20 -13.89 -5.74
CA GLN A 25 12.20 -12.81 -5.88
C GLN A 25 11.76 -11.54 -5.22
N THR A 26 12.34 -10.44 -5.19
CA THR A 26 13.48 -9.85 -5.88
C THR A 26 14.05 -8.70 -5.08
N GLN A 27 15.31 -8.45 -5.24
CA GLN A 27 16.01 -7.30 -4.66
C GLN A 27 15.58 -5.93 -5.24
N TYR A 28 14.82 -5.93 -6.35
CA TYR A 28 14.42 -4.70 -7.06
C TYR A 28 13.10 -4.10 -6.58
N SER A 29 12.29 -4.87 -5.87
CA SER A 29 11.01 -4.45 -5.29
C SER A 29 11.06 -4.24 -3.77
N ASP A 30 12.25 -4.25 -3.18
CA ASP A 30 12.43 -3.91 -1.76
C ASP A 30 11.84 -2.50 -1.51
N PRO A 31 10.96 -2.33 -0.52
CA PRO A 31 10.33 -1.04 -0.21
C PRO A 31 11.32 0.11 -0.09
N ARG A 32 12.50 -0.14 0.47
CA ARG A 32 13.55 0.85 0.64
C ARG A 32 14.16 1.32 -0.69
N SER A 33 13.97 0.59 -1.78
CA SER A 33 14.45 0.99 -3.12
C SER A 33 13.78 2.27 -3.63
N TYR A 34 12.63 2.66 -3.04
CA TYR A 34 11.92 3.88 -3.38
C TYR A 34 12.40 5.12 -2.61
N GLN A 35 13.32 4.97 -1.65
CA GLN A 35 13.85 6.07 -0.85
C GLN A 35 14.32 7.25 -1.70
N GLY A 36 15.13 7.00 -2.74
CA GLY A 36 15.62 8.06 -3.63
C GLY A 36 14.50 8.81 -4.38
N ALA A 37 13.36 8.15 -4.66
CA ALA A 37 12.21 8.81 -5.25
C ALA A 37 11.53 9.76 -4.26
N TYR A 38 11.32 9.33 -3.02
CA TYR A 38 10.72 10.16 -1.97
C TYR A 38 11.60 11.37 -1.62
N GLU A 39 12.91 11.17 -1.52
CA GLU A 39 13.88 12.25 -1.23
C GLU A 39 13.91 13.30 -2.35
N ALA A 40 13.91 12.86 -3.61
CA ALA A 40 13.97 13.75 -4.76
C ALA A 40 12.63 14.42 -5.09
N PHE A 41 11.52 13.76 -4.79
CA PHE A 41 10.16 14.20 -5.13
C PHE A 41 9.22 14.17 -3.90
N PRO A 42 9.41 15.05 -2.91
CA PRO A 42 8.65 14.99 -1.65
C PRO A 42 7.13 15.23 -1.82
N ARG A 43 6.69 15.71 -2.99
CA ARG A 43 5.26 15.84 -3.33
C ARG A 43 4.70 14.69 -4.16
N LEU A 44 5.53 13.69 -4.50
CA LEU A 44 5.10 12.55 -5.28
C LEU A 44 4.09 11.72 -4.48
N LYS A 45 2.93 11.49 -5.07
CA LYS A 45 1.94 10.53 -4.56
C LYS A 45 2.32 9.13 -5.05
N LEU A 46 3.25 8.48 -4.37
CA LEU A 46 3.69 7.13 -4.70
C LEU A 46 2.96 6.12 -3.81
N ILE A 47 2.15 5.28 -4.43
CA ILE A 47 1.41 4.20 -3.80
C ILE A 47 2.22 2.93 -3.97
N MET A 48 2.67 2.38 -2.86
CA MET A 48 3.40 1.11 -2.82
C MET A 48 2.37 -0.02 -2.75
N ALA A 49 2.34 -0.83 -3.80
CA ALA A 49 1.36 -1.90 -3.91
C ALA A 49 1.61 -3.02 -2.89
N HIS A 50 0.53 -3.74 -2.54
CA HIS A 50 0.55 -4.96 -1.74
C HIS A 50 0.99 -4.78 -0.27
N LEU A 51 1.00 -3.53 0.27
CA LEU A 51 1.62 -3.28 1.60
C LEU A 51 2.97 -4.00 1.73
N ASP A 52 3.75 -3.97 0.63
CA ASP A 52 5.07 -4.58 0.50
C ASP A 52 5.10 -6.12 0.58
N ASN A 53 3.93 -6.77 0.53
CA ASN A 53 3.78 -8.20 0.39
C ASN A 53 4.68 -9.01 1.37
N GLY A 54 5.51 -9.94 0.93
CA GLY A 54 6.44 -10.69 1.80
C GLY A 54 7.51 -9.84 2.51
N SER A 55 7.59 -8.54 2.21
CA SER A 55 8.44 -7.57 2.91
C SER A 55 7.66 -6.66 3.88
N TRP A 56 6.41 -6.96 4.17
CA TRP A 56 5.48 -6.13 4.95
C TRP A 56 6.05 -5.61 6.29
N ARG A 57 6.99 -6.33 6.91
CA ARG A 57 7.66 -5.88 8.14
C ARG A 57 8.54 -4.65 7.95
N GLN A 58 8.87 -4.32 6.69
CA GLN A 58 9.67 -3.13 6.34
C GLN A 58 8.78 -1.92 6.01
N THR A 59 7.48 -2.13 5.77
CA THR A 59 6.52 -1.08 5.42
C THR A 59 6.50 0.04 6.46
N LYS A 60 6.54 -0.32 7.75
CA LYS A 60 6.56 0.67 8.82
C LYS A 60 7.82 1.53 8.79
N GLU A 61 8.99 0.97 8.51
CA GLU A 61 10.25 1.72 8.38
C GLU A 61 10.14 2.78 7.28
N VAL A 62 9.59 2.40 6.13
CA VAL A 62 9.37 3.34 5.01
C VAL A 62 8.31 4.38 5.37
N ALA A 63 7.23 3.96 6.01
CA ALA A 63 6.16 4.86 6.42
C ALA A 63 6.63 5.91 7.45
N ASP A 64 7.50 5.54 8.37
CA ASP A 64 8.09 6.44 9.37
C ASP A 64 9.09 7.43 8.72
N ALA A 65 9.88 6.94 7.75
CA ALA A 65 10.86 7.77 7.05
C ALA A 65 10.21 8.75 6.05
N PHE A 66 9.08 8.36 5.44
CA PHE A 66 8.41 9.12 4.38
C PHE A 66 6.92 9.31 4.69
N PRO A 67 6.56 10.43 5.36
CA PRO A 67 5.15 10.68 5.74
C PRO A 67 4.17 10.79 4.56
N ASN A 68 4.68 11.02 3.35
CA ASN A 68 3.90 11.06 2.10
C ASN A 68 3.79 9.72 1.39
N ALA A 69 4.39 8.65 1.91
CA ALA A 69 4.24 7.31 1.35
C ALA A 69 2.79 6.83 1.49
N LEU A 70 2.26 6.27 0.41
CA LEU A 70 0.92 5.69 0.31
C LEU A 70 1.05 4.20 0.04
N PHE A 71 0.02 3.44 0.37
CA PHE A 71 0.03 1.98 0.26
C PHE A 71 -1.30 1.48 -0.28
N ASP A 72 -1.31 0.32 -0.93
CA ASP A 72 -2.54 -0.38 -1.23
C ASP A 72 -2.57 -1.80 -0.66
N THR A 73 -3.77 -2.37 -0.60
CA THR A 73 -4.02 -3.69 -0.01
C THR A 73 -4.10 -4.80 -1.04
N SER A 74 -3.73 -4.54 -2.29
CA SER A 74 -3.84 -5.56 -3.32
C SER A 74 -3.11 -6.84 -2.91
N GLU A 75 -3.76 -7.98 -3.10
CA GLU A 75 -3.27 -9.32 -2.82
C GLU A 75 -2.98 -9.64 -1.33
N ILE A 76 -2.51 -8.68 -0.52
CA ILE A 76 -2.00 -8.96 0.84
C ILE A 76 -3.04 -9.62 1.77
N THR A 77 -4.32 -9.31 1.62
CA THR A 77 -5.42 -9.94 2.37
C THR A 77 -5.63 -11.38 1.96
N GLU A 78 -5.26 -11.73 0.73
CA GLU A 78 -5.46 -13.06 0.12
C GLU A 78 -4.31 -14.03 0.44
N TRP A 79 -3.18 -13.50 0.83
CA TRP A 79 -2.00 -14.29 1.18
C TRP A 79 -2.08 -14.98 2.53
N HIS A 80 -3.18 -14.83 3.24
CA HIS A 80 -3.36 -15.42 4.56
C HIS A 80 -2.95 -16.90 4.60
N GLY A 81 -2.00 -17.23 5.52
CA GLY A 81 -1.43 -18.57 5.64
C GLY A 81 -0.29 -18.90 4.66
N ALA A 82 0.02 -18.05 3.70
CA ALA A 82 1.20 -18.22 2.84
C ALA A 82 2.50 -17.93 3.61
N PRO A 83 3.64 -18.51 3.18
CA PRO A 83 4.94 -18.16 3.73
C PRO A 83 5.20 -16.65 3.62
N LEU A 84 5.69 -16.05 4.69
CA LEU A 84 5.99 -14.62 4.81
C LEU A 84 4.77 -13.68 4.86
N ALA A 85 3.55 -14.18 4.69
CA ALA A 85 2.35 -13.36 4.82
C ALA A 85 2.11 -12.94 6.28
N PRO A 86 1.52 -11.76 6.52
CA PRO A 86 1.04 -11.40 7.83
C PRO A 86 -0.22 -12.22 8.19
N THR A 87 -0.46 -12.41 9.46
CA THR A 87 -1.80 -12.76 9.95
C THR A 87 -2.73 -11.55 9.79
N HIS A 88 -4.04 -11.77 9.80
CA HIS A 88 -5.02 -10.67 9.75
C HIS A 88 -4.82 -9.67 10.91
N GLU A 89 -4.42 -10.14 12.08
CA GLU A 89 -4.13 -9.25 13.21
C GLU A 89 -2.84 -8.45 13.00
N GLU A 90 -1.77 -9.05 12.50
CA GLU A 90 -0.53 -8.36 12.16
C GLU A 90 -0.76 -7.32 11.06
N LEU A 91 -1.55 -7.66 10.02
CA LEU A 91 -1.90 -6.75 8.95
C LEU A 91 -2.71 -5.55 9.47
N ALA A 92 -3.73 -5.81 10.29
CA ALA A 92 -4.54 -4.74 10.86
C ALA A 92 -3.70 -3.82 11.78
N ARG A 93 -2.79 -4.37 12.58
CA ARG A 93 -1.85 -3.57 13.40
C ARG A 93 -0.91 -2.75 12.51
N LEU A 94 -0.35 -3.34 11.46
CA LEU A 94 0.49 -2.61 10.51
C LEU A 94 -0.25 -1.41 9.93
N ILE A 95 -1.49 -1.60 9.46
CA ILE A 95 -2.33 -0.53 8.90
C ILE A 95 -2.53 0.61 9.92
N GLN A 96 -2.78 0.29 11.19
CA GLN A 96 -2.90 1.31 12.24
C GLN A 96 -1.56 2.01 12.49
N ASP A 97 -0.47 1.26 12.58
CA ASP A 97 0.87 1.78 12.88
C ASP A 97 1.42 2.72 11.81
N ILE A 98 1.07 2.48 10.54
CA ILE A 98 1.46 3.35 9.42
C ILE A 98 0.48 4.50 9.17
N GLY A 99 -0.71 4.45 9.75
CA GLY A 99 -1.82 5.38 9.52
C GLY A 99 -2.78 4.87 8.45
N SER A 100 -3.99 4.48 8.87
CA SER A 100 -5.02 3.92 7.98
C SER A 100 -5.42 4.88 6.85
N GLU A 101 -5.26 6.18 7.05
CA GLU A 101 -5.53 7.22 6.04
C GLU A 101 -4.55 7.18 4.85
N ARG A 102 -3.45 6.48 4.97
CA ARG A 102 -2.46 6.30 3.89
C ARG A 102 -2.66 5.02 3.08
N VAL A 103 -3.64 4.21 3.46
CA VAL A 103 -3.92 2.91 2.84
C VAL A 103 -5.18 2.98 1.99
N ILE A 104 -5.14 2.44 0.78
CA ILE A 104 -6.28 2.34 -0.12
C ILE A 104 -6.57 0.88 -0.47
N LEU A 105 -7.80 0.59 -0.87
CA LEU A 105 -8.16 -0.71 -1.42
C LEU A 105 -7.47 -0.92 -2.76
N GLY A 106 -6.65 -1.95 -2.87
CA GLY A 106 -6.18 -2.54 -4.11
C GLY A 106 -6.72 -3.96 -4.27
N THR A 107 -6.80 -4.47 -5.49
CA THR A 107 -7.38 -5.79 -5.76
C THR A 107 -6.50 -6.72 -6.59
N ASP A 108 -5.50 -6.18 -7.27
CA ASP A 108 -4.71 -6.92 -8.25
C ASP A 108 -5.57 -7.64 -9.30
N PHE A 109 -6.68 -6.98 -9.72
CA PHE A 109 -7.56 -7.52 -10.75
C PHE A 109 -6.77 -7.78 -12.04
N PRO A 110 -6.96 -8.93 -12.72
CA PRO A 110 -8.07 -9.87 -12.59
C PRO A 110 -7.83 -11.07 -11.64
N TRP A 111 -6.73 -11.09 -10.88
CA TRP A 111 -6.44 -12.19 -9.97
C TRP A 111 -7.51 -12.31 -8.87
N TRP A 112 -7.92 -11.18 -8.31
CA TRP A 112 -8.90 -11.12 -7.23
C TRP A 112 -10.07 -10.20 -7.59
N SER A 113 -11.28 -10.58 -7.19
CA SER A 113 -12.43 -9.72 -7.42
C SER A 113 -12.47 -8.57 -6.43
N PRO A 114 -12.88 -7.35 -6.85
CA PRO A 114 -13.02 -6.22 -5.94
C PRO A 114 -13.92 -6.49 -4.73
N ALA A 115 -15.02 -7.23 -4.94
CA ALA A 115 -15.94 -7.57 -3.85
C ALA A 115 -15.27 -8.49 -2.81
N HIS A 116 -14.44 -9.44 -3.25
CA HIS A 116 -13.72 -10.34 -2.37
C HIS A 116 -12.66 -9.59 -1.55
N CYS A 117 -11.85 -8.75 -2.19
CA CYS A 117 -10.84 -7.93 -1.49
C CYS A 117 -11.48 -6.95 -0.52
N ALA A 118 -12.61 -6.33 -0.89
CA ALA A 118 -13.35 -5.46 0.02
C ALA A 118 -13.85 -6.22 1.25
N GLN A 119 -14.34 -7.45 1.08
CA GLN A 119 -14.72 -8.30 2.21
C GLN A 119 -13.51 -8.63 3.10
N GLY A 120 -12.33 -8.91 2.52
CA GLY A 120 -11.09 -9.12 3.25
C GLY A 120 -10.75 -7.94 4.19
N ILE A 121 -10.93 -6.70 3.72
CA ILE A 121 -10.78 -5.50 4.58
C ILE A 121 -11.83 -5.45 5.68
N MET A 122 -13.09 -5.75 5.36
CA MET A 122 -14.17 -5.77 6.35
C MET A 122 -13.94 -6.80 7.46
N ASP A 123 -13.29 -7.91 7.14
CA ASP A 123 -13.01 -9.01 8.07
C ASP A 123 -11.76 -8.77 8.94
N LEU A 124 -10.94 -7.74 8.64
CA LEU A 124 -9.77 -7.43 9.47
C LEU A 124 -10.20 -7.09 10.90
N PRO A 125 -9.59 -7.72 11.90
CA PRO A 125 -9.86 -7.41 13.30
C PRO A 125 -9.31 -6.02 13.66
N ILE A 126 -9.65 -5.54 14.82
CA ILE A 126 -9.16 -4.32 15.48
C ILE A 126 -9.34 -3.00 14.74
N LEU A 127 -9.46 -2.99 13.40
CA LEU A 127 -9.79 -1.78 12.66
C LEU A 127 -11.23 -1.36 12.97
N SER A 128 -11.42 -0.08 13.23
CA SER A 128 -12.75 0.52 13.37
C SER A 128 -13.49 0.56 12.02
N ASN A 129 -14.81 0.69 12.06
CA ASN A 129 -15.61 0.83 10.83
C ASN A 129 -15.17 2.05 10.00
N SER A 130 -14.83 3.17 10.66
CA SER A 130 -14.36 4.37 9.97
C SER A 130 -13.01 4.17 9.26
N GLU A 131 -12.09 3.41 9.83
CA GLU A 131 -10.82 3.05 9.17
C GLU A 131 -11.07 2.15 7.95
N LYS A 132 -11.95 1.15 8.09
CA LYS A 132 -12.35 0.27 6.99
C LYS A 132 -13.01 1.05 5.84
N GLU A 133 -13.97 1.93 6.13
CA GLU A 133 -14.61 2.80 5.14
C GLU A 133 -13.61 3.72 4.45
N ALA A 134 -12.65 4.27 5.20
CA ALA A 134 -11.58 5.09 4.63
C ALA A 134 -10.73 4.30 3.62
N ILE A 135 -10.30 3.09 3.99
CA ILE A 135 -9.52 2.20 3.11
C ILE A 135 -10.33 1.81 1.87
N LEU A 136 -11.62 1.48 2.04
CA LEU A 136 -12.48 1.02 0.96
C LEU A 136 -12.78 2.11 -0.09
N GLY A 137 -12.64 3.41 0.22
CA GLY A 137 -12.92 4.42 -0.77
C GLY A 137 -12.53 5.85 -0.41
N ALA A 138 -12.77 6.33 0.82
CA ALA A 138 -12.58 7.73 1.15
C ALA A 138 -11.12 8.20 0.99
N ASN A 139 -10.14 7.33 1.30
CA ASN A 139 -8.73 7.65 1.10
C ASN A 139 -8.38 7.80 -0.39
N ALA A 140 -8.87 6.89 -1.24
CA ALA A 140 -8.66 6.99 -2.69
C ALA A 140 -9.28 8.27 -3.25
N ALA A 141 -10.52 8.61 -2.86
CA ALA A 141 -11.18 9.85 -3.26
C ALA A 141 -10.34 11.09 -2.89
N ARG A 142 -9.85 11.14 -1.66
CA ARG A 142 -8.98 12.23 -1.18
C ARG A 142 -7.65 12.31 -1.95
N ILE A 143 -7.01 11.17 -2.21
CA ILE A 143 -5.71 11.13 -2.93
C ILE A 143 -5.87 11.57 -4.37
N LEU A 144 -7.00 11.20 -5.02
CA LEU A 144 -7.32 11.53 -6.39
C LEU A 144 -7.95 12.94 -6.53
N GLY A 145 -8.44 13.53 -5.45
CA GLY A 145 -9.07 14.83 -5.46
C GLY A 145 -10.49 14.83 -6.04
N ILE A 146 -11.26 13.75 -5.83
CA ILE A 146 -12.64 13.57 -6.32
C ILE A 146 -13.62 13.40 -5.16
#